data_35efffa5668c046735ef44b618b0cc3d
#
_entry.id   35efffa5668c046735ef44b618b0cc3d
#
_cell.length_a   1.000
_cell.length_b   1.000
_cell.length_c   1.000
_cell.angle_alpha   90.00
_cell.angle_beta   90.00
_cell.angle_gamma   90.00
#
_symmetry.space_group_name_H-M   'P 1'
#
loop_
_entity.id
_entity.type
_entity.pdbx_description
1 polymer ?
#
loop_
_entity_poly.entity_id
_entity_poly.type
_entity_poly.pdbx_seq_one_letter_code
_entity_poly.pdbx_strand_id
1 'polypeptide(L)'
;FYYRPRIDKEILKEHSEGLIVLSGCPSAELFKKIASGDEKSIMDTIVWYKEVFGDDYYLEIMRHEHVDNQEKVNQWIINNYKKLNIKIVATNDNHYETKGDYEKEILLKNVRSGSSNPRSDILEDNSYYIAGPDEMREKFKDIPEACDNTLEIADKCNVEIDFSKTMIPEFKTPENKDSFSYLKELCEEGLIRKFPEANEEITDRLNYELSVIQETDFADYFLVVWDIFKFVNSKKILTTLRGSATASLVLYCLDITKIDPVKNTLVFERFLNIERKEMPDIDIDFQDDRRKEVLEYCTEKYGYDHIAQIIAFSKIKAKGSLRDAGRVMNLPLAFVDKVAKLVPNRDPLNPTSDMTLEKALNLSPELRKEYDSNEDVRNLFEGAMKIEGSVRNIQTHAAGVIIS
;
A
#
# COMPACT_ATOMS: atom_id res chain seq x y z
N PHE A 1 -14.51 -7.99 10.94
CA PHE A 1 -13.50 -7.76 9.89
C PHE A 1 -12.79 -6.39 9.98
N TYR A 2 -13.13 -5.54 10.95
CA TYR A 2 -12.71 -4.14 11.00
C TYR A 2 -11.18 -3.93 11.07
N TYR A 3 -10.46 -4.74 11.85
CA TYR A 3 -8.99 -4.62 11.99
C TYR A 3 -8.19 -5.73 11.29
N ARG A 4 -8.80 -6.87 11.04
CA ARG A 4 -8.15 -8.03 10.43
C ARG A 4 -9.10 -8.67 9.46
N PRO A 5 -8.82 -8.62 8.16
CA PRO A 5 -9.56 -9.37 7.17
C PRO A 5 -9.58 -10.85 7.54
N ARG A 6 -10.73 -11.49 7.46
CA ARG A 6 -10.89 -12.91 7.72
C ARG A 6 -11.82 -13.48 6.67
N ILE A 7 -11.51 -14.67 6.21
CA ILE A 7 -12.35 -15.44 5.31
C ILE A 7 -12.67 -16.77 5.96
N ASP A 8 -13.80 -17.35 5.64
CA ASP A 8 -14.17 -18.70 5.95
C ASP A 8 -13.97 -19.63 4.75
N LYS A 9 -14.30 -20.91 4.94
CA LYS A 9 -14.15 -21.92 3.89
C LYS A 9 -15.14 -21.74 2.74
N GLU A 10 -16.27 -21.07 2.95
CA GLU A 10 -17.26 -20.80 1.91
C GLU A 10 -16.70 -19.76 0.95
N ILE A 11 -16.27 -18.63 1.46
CA ILE A 11 -15.64 -17.55 0.66
C ILE A 11 -14.35 -18.06 -0.02
N LEU A 12 -13.53 -18.84 0.69
CA LEU A 12 -12.30 -19.39 0.11
C LEU A 12 -12.59 -20.32 -1.07
N LYS A 13 -13.65 -21.14 -0.98
CA LYS A 13 -14.10 -22.02 -2.07
C LYS A 13 -14.64 -21.22 -3.25
N GLU A 14 -15.42 -20.17 -2.98
CA GLU A 14 -16.01 -19.29 -4.00
C GLU A 14 -14.95 -18.57 -4.84
N HIS A 15 -13.80 -18.24 -4.22
CA HIS A 15 -12.66 -17.55 -4.85
C HIS A 15 -11.41 -18.44 -5.00
N SER A 16 -11.60 -19.74 -5.20
CA SER A 16 -10.48 -20.71 -5.27
C SER A 16 -9.75 -20.75 -6.61
N GLU A 17 -10.36 -20.25 -7.69
CA GLU A 17 -9.78 -20.29 -9.04
C GLU A 17 -8.47 -19.50 -9.12
N GLY A 18 -7.43 -20.13 -9.67
CA GLY A 18 -6.11 -19.53 -9.82
C GLY A 18 -5.27 -19.45 -8.53
N LEU A 19 -5.73 -20.03 -7.41
CA LEU A 19 -4.99 -20.05 -6.16
C LEU A 19 -4.23 -21.37 -5.97
N ILE A 20 -2.97 -21.26 -5.54
CA ILE A 20 -2.17 -22.38 -5.02
C ILE A 20 -2.14 -22.25 -3.49
N VAL A 21 -2.43 -23.33 -2.78
CA VAL A 21 -2.58 -23.32 -1.32
C VAL A 21 -1.59 -24.27 -0.66
N LEU A 22 -0.85 -23.73 0.32
CA LEU A 22 0.04 -24.49 1.19
C LEU A 22 -0.64 -24.73 2.54
N SER A 23 -0.32 -25.85 3.21
CA SER A 23 -0.97 -26.22 4.48
C SER A 23 -0.64 -25.31 5.67
N GLY A 24 0.37 -24.44 5.53
CA GLY A 24 0.68 -23.32 6.42
C GLY A 24 1.58 -23.64 7.60
N CYS A 25 1.93 -22.60 8.33
CA CYS A 25 2.85 -22.58 9.47
C CYS A 25 2.19 -23.09 10.80
N PRO A 26 2.88 -23.06 11.93
CA PRO A 26 2.34 -23.52 13.23
C PRO A 26 1.02 -22.89 13.67
N SER A 27 0.68 -21.71 13.17
CA SER A 27 -0.64 -21.08 13.43
C SER A 27 -1.76 -21.64 12.58
N ALA A 28 -1.47 -22.43 11.54
CA ALA A 28 -2.46 -22.95 10.61
C ALA A 28 -3.36 -24.04 11.18
N GLU A 29 -4.50 -24.25 10.53
CA GLU A 29 -5.51 -25.23 10.95
C GLU A 29 -4.95 -26.66 10.96
N LEU A 30 -4.29 -27.07 9.85
CA LEU A 30 -3.79 -28.43 9.70
C LEU A 30 -2.67 -28.73 10.71
N PHE A 31 -1.73 -27.80 10.91
CA PHE A 31 -0.64 -27.98 11.90
C PHE A 31 -1.21 -28.27 13.28
N LYS A 32 -2.14 -27.47 13.76
CA LYS A 32 -2.77 -27.62 15.09
C LYS A 32 -3.47 -28.97 15.26
N LYS A 33 -4.14 -29.43 14.20
CA LYS A 33 -4.85 -30.71 14.21
C LYS A 33 -3.87 -31.89 14.25
N ILE A 34 -2.78 -31.86 13.46
CA ILE A 34 -1.74 -32.90 13.54
C ILE A 34 -1.05 -32.88 14.89
N ALA A 35 -0.73 -31.70 15.43
CA ALA A 35 -0.12 -31.58 16.74
C ALA A 35 -1.01 -32.16 17.85
N SER A 36 -2.31 -31.99 17.78
CA SER A 36 -3.29 -32.56 18.73
C SER A 36 -3.49 -34.08 18.57
N GLY A 37 -3.23 -34.63 17.37
CA GLY A 37 -3.40 -36.08 17.10
C GLY A 37 -4.85 -36.50 16.82
N ASP A 38 -5.74 -35.57 16.45
CA ASP A 38 -7.12 -35.86 16.05
C ASP A 38 -7.19 -36.29 14.58
N GLU A 39 -6.97 -37.57 14.32
CA GLU A 39 -6.91 -38.17 12.97
C GLU A 39 -8.16 -37.86 12.13
N LYS A 40 -9.34 -37.90 12.71
CA LYS A 40 -10.58 -37.58 12.00
C LYS A 40 -10.56 -36.14 11.52
N SER A 41 -10.26 -35.20 12.40
CA SER A 41 -10.23 -33.78 12.10
C SER A 41 -9.11 -33.42 11.11
N ILE A 42 -7.97 -34.14 11.15
CA ILE A 42 -6.91 -34.04 10.17
C ILE A 42 -7.42 -34.41 8.77
N MET A 43 -8.03 -35.60 8.67
CA MET A 43 -8.52 -36.11 7.39
C MET A 43 -9.63 -35.27 6.82
N ASP A 44 -10.60 -34.83 7.62
CA ASP A 44 -11.69 -33.94 7.19
C ASP A 44 -11.14 -32.62 6.61
N THR A 45 -10.07 -32.09 7.22
CA THR A 45 -9.41 -30.88 6.71
C THR A 45 -8.72 -31.11 5.38
N ILE A 46 -7.91 -32.18 5.29
CA ILE A 46 -7.17 -32.51 4.07
C ILE A 46 -8.12 -32.79 2.90
N VAL A 47 -9.19 -33.57 3.15
CA VAL A 47 -10.19 -33.89 2.13
C VAL A 47 -10.82 -32.58 1.60
N TRP A 48 -11.21 -31.67 2.48
CA TRP A 48 -11.82 -30.41 2.08
C TRP A 48 -10.87 -29.58 1.18
N TYR A 49 -9.59 -29.39 1.59
CA TYR A 49 -8.62 -28.63 0.80
C TYR A 49 -8.32 -29.31 -0.54
N LYS A 50 -8.21 -30.64 -0.56
CA LYS A 50 -7.96 -31.40 -1.77
C LYS A 50 -9.15 -31.37 -2.74
N GLU A 51 -10.40 -31.42 -2.23
CA GLU A 51 -11.60 -31.27 -3.04
C GLU A 51 -11.71 -29.90 -3.70
N VAL A 52 -11.27 -28.82 -3.00
CA VAL A 52 -11.39 -27.46 -3.49
C VAL A 52 -10.25 -27.10 -4.43
N PHE A 53 -9.00 -27.47 -4.11
CA PHE A 53 -7.80 -27.02 -4.82
C PHE A 53 -7.13 -28.12 -5.66
N GLY A 54 -7.50 -29.37 -5.54
CA GLY A 54 -6.96 -30.48 -6.32
C GLY A 54 -5.44 -30.60 -6.19
N ASP A 55 -4.73 -30.49 -7.33
CA ASP A 55 -3.27 -30.57 -7.43
C ASP A 55 -2.55 -29.25 -7.07
N ASP A 56 -3.31 -28.21 -6.77
CA ASP A 56 -2.78 -26.92 -6.28
C ASP A 56 -2.79 -26.81 -4.75
N TYR A 57 -3.12 -27.90 -4.05
CA TYR A 57 -2.95 -28.02 -2.61
C TYR A 57 -1.67 -28.78 -2.28
N TYR A 58 -0.78 -28.19 -1.47
CA TYR A 58 0.50 -28.74 -1.05
C TYR A 58 0.58 -28.87 0.48
N LEU A 59 1.16 -29.98 0.94
CA LEU A 59 1.51 -30.14 2.36
C LEU A 59 2.87 -29.47 2.61
N GLU A 60 2.89 -28.56 3.55
CA GLU A 60 4.04 -27.70 3.84
C GLU A 60 4.83 -28.22 5.03
N ILE A 61 6.15 -28.29 4.89
CA ILE A 61 7.09 -28.62 5.97
C ILE A 61 8.09 -27.49 6.19
N MET A 62 8.43 -27.26 7.44
CA MET A 62 9.38 -26.26 7.91
C MET A 62 10.31 -26.87 8.93
N ARG A 63 11.49 -26.29 9.15
CA ARG A 63 12.42 -26.74 10.18
C ARG A 63 12.86 -25.60 11.07
N HIS A 64 12.14 -25.42 12.18
CA HIS A 64 12.45 -24.49 13.26
C HIS A 64 12.56 -25.30 14.55
N GLU A 65 13.77 -25.40 15.10
CA GLU A 65 14.09 -26.32 16.23
C GLU A 65 13.33 -25.95 17.50
N HIS A 66 12.99 -24.68 17.70
CA HIS A 66 12.32 -24.16 18.89
C HIS A 66 10.79 -24.17 18.83
N VAL A 67 10.22 -24.56 17.67
CA VAL A 67 8.76 -24.61 17.51
C VAL A 67 8.21 -25.93 18.04
N ASP A 68 7.39 -25.84 19.06
CA ASP A 68 6.72 -27.02 19.65
C ASP A 68 5.95 -27.82 18.59
N ASN A 69 6.12 -29.14 18.64
CA ASN A 69 5.52 -30.10 17.71
C ASN A 69 5.92 -29.99 16.24
N GLN A 70 6.85 -29.10 15.84
CA GLN A 70 7.25 -28.95 14.43
C GLN A 70 7.69 -30.28 13.83
N GLU A 71 8.62 -30.97 14.48
CA GLU A 71 9.11 -32.25 13.96
C GLU A 71 8.04 -33.35 13.96
N LYS A 72 7.16 -33.38 14.98
CA LYS A 72 6.00 -34.28 14.99
C LYS A 72 5.09 -34.09 13.77
N VAL A 73 4.83 -32.84 13.42
CA VAL A 73 4.01 -32.48 12.25
C VAL A 73 4.72 -32.83 10.96
N ASN A 74 6.01 -32.50 10.83
CA ASN A 74 6.83 -32.86 9.68
C ASN A 74 6.83 -34.39 9.44
N GLN A 75 7.06 -35.17 10.48
CA GLN A 75 7.07 -36.64 10.36
C GLN A 75 5.70 -37.20 9.96
N TRP A 76 4.63 -36.66 10.52
CA TRP A 76 3.28 -37.04 10.10
C TRP A 76 3.06 -36.77 8.61
N ILE A 77 3.42 -35.57 8.12
CA ILE A 77 3.31 -35.17 6.71
C ILE A 77 4.17 -36.10 5.84
N ILE A 78 5.45 -36.29 6.16
CA ILE A 78 6.40 -37.14 5.41
C ILE A 78 5.91 -38.59 5.31
N ASN A 79 5.27 -39.12 6.33
CA ASN A 79 4.76 -40.48 6.35
C ASN A 79 3.45 -40.66 5.57
N ASN A 80 2.72 -39.59 5.31
CA ASN A 80 1.36 -39.67 4.75
C ASN A 80 1.18 -39.01 3.37
N TYR A 81 2.01 -38.05 2.93
CA TYR A 81 1.77 -37.27 1.69
C TYR A 81 1.61 -38.17 0.44
N LYS A 82 2.42 -39.23 0.28
CA LYS A 82 2.29 -40.19 -0.84
C LYS A 82 0.97 -40.96 -0.79
N LYS A 83 0.56 -41.41 0.40
CA LYS A 83 -0.72 -42.13 0.57
C LYS A 83 -1.92 -41.25 0.28
N LEU A 84 -1.81 -39.96 0.59
CA LEU A 84 -2.83 -38.94 0.36
C LEU A 84 -2.83 -38.44 -1.09
N ASN A 85 -1.81 -38.81 -1.87
CA ASN A 85 -1.57 -38.27 -3.20
C ASN A 85 -1.59 -36.74 -3.22
N ILE A 86 -0.84 -36.11 -2.31
CA ILE A 86 -0.66 -34.66 -2.18
C ILE A 86 0.84 -34.39 -2.18
N LYS A 87 1.27 -33.41 -2.96
CA LYS A 87 2.69 -33.00 -3.02
C LYS A 87 3.10 -32.29 -1.74
N ILE A 88 4.38 -32.40 -1.43
CA ILE A 88 5.00 -31.75 -0.27
C ILE A 88 5.87 -30.58 -0.72
N VAL A 89 5.92 -29.51 0.06
CA VAL A 89 6.75 -28.33 -0.23
C VAL A 89 7.52 -27.89 1.03
N ALA A 90 8.78 -27.50 0.84
CA ALA A 90 9.62 -26.96 1.90
C ALA A 90 9.58 -25.42 1.90
N THR A 91 9.31 -24.84 3.06
CA THR A 91 9.37 -23.39 3.27
C THR A 91 10.17 -23.04 4.52
N ASN A 92 10.38 -21.75 4.79
CA ASN A 92 11.12 -21.30 5.95
C ASN A 92 10.35 -20.25 6.79
N ASP A 93 9.04 -20.11 6.61
CA ASP A 93 8.20 -19.14 7.34
C ASP A 93 8.87 -17.75 7.43
N ASN A 94 9.26 -17.19 6.29
CA ASN A 94 10.10 -16.00 6.22
C ASN A 94 9.40 -14.77 6.82
N HIS A 95 10.05 -14.13 7.80
CA HIS A 95 9.56 -12.91 8.44
C HIS A 95 10.46 -11.70 8.19
N TYR A 96 11.70 -11.91 7.77
CA TYR A 96 12.67 -10.86 7.46
C TYR A 96 13.67 -11.34 6.38
N GLU A 97 14.40 -10.39 5.81
CA GLU A 97 15.20 -10.63 4.61
C GLU A 97 16.47 -11.43 4.90
N THR A 98 17.29 -10.97 5.82
CA THR A 98 18.57 -11.59 6.14
C THR A 98 18.65 -12.04 7.61
N LYS A 99 19.53 -12.99 7.89
CA LYS A 99 19.79 -13.47 9.27
C LYS A 99 20.13 -12.35 10.25
N GLY A 100 20.77 -11.27 9.76
CA GLY A 100 21.11 -10.09 10.55
C GLY A 100 19.92 -9.19 10.90
N ASP A 101 18.79 -9.33 10.22
CA ASP A 101 17.59 -8.51 10.45
C ASP A 101 16.72 -9.01 11.62
N TYR A 102 17.09 -10.08 12.28
CA TYR A 102 16.35 -10.63 13.43
C TYR A 102 16.08 -9.59 14.52
N GLU A 103 17.10 -8.87 14.96
CA GLU A 103 16.96 -7.84 15.99
C GLU A 103 16.07 -6.68 15.54
N LYS A 104 16.15 -6.31 14.26
CA LYS A 104 15.28 -5.32 13.65
C LYS A 104 13.83 -5.76 13.70
N GLU A 105 13.54 -7.01 13.33
CA GLU A 105 12.18 -7.56 13.36
C GLU A 105 11.61 -7.61 14.78
N ILE A 106 12.38 -8.05 15.75
CA ILE A 106 11.98 -8.03 17.16
C ILE A 106 11.66 -6.60 17.62
N LEU A 107 12.52 -5.64 17.28
CA LEU A 107 12.31 -4.25 17.62
C LEU A 107 11.03 -3.69 16.99
N LEU A 108 10.79 -3.97 15.69
CA LEU A 108 9.58 -3.53 14.98
C LEU A 108 8.30 -4.16 15.55
N LYS A 109 8.32 -5.46 15.91
CA LYS A 109 7.18 -6.11 16.56
C LYS A 109 6.85 -5.46 17.90
N ASN A 110 7.85 -5.15 18.71
CA ASN A 110 7.68 -4.45 19.98
C ASN A 110 7.17 -3.01 19.78
N VAL A 111 7.65 -2.28 18.76
CA VAL A 111 7.14 -0.95 18.39
C VAL A 111 5.66 -1.02 18.03
N ARG A 112 5.25 -1.99 17.21
CA ARG A 112 3.85 -2.16 16.76
C ARG A 112 2.92 -2.59 17.89
N SER A 113 3.38 -3.46 18.80
CA SER A 113 2.58 -3.92 19.95
C SER A 113 2.41 -2.87 21.05
N GLY A 114 3.20 -1.80 21.03
CA GLY A 114 3.24 -0.79 22.09
C GLY A 114 3.87 -1.29 23.40
N SER A 115 4.42 -2.49 23.42
CA SER A 115 5.01 -3.13 24.61
C SER A 115 6.51 -2.89 24.68
N SER A 116 7.02 -2.67 25.87
CA SER A 116 8.46 -2.69 26.19
C SER A 116 8.96 -4.08 26.56
N ASN A 117 8.04 -5.03 26.84
CA ASN A 117 8.41 -6.41 27.09
C ASN A 117 8.18 -7.24 25.84
N PRO A 118 9.16 -8.06 25.42
CA PRO A 118 8.96 -9.03 24.34
C PRO A 118 7.78 -9.93 24.67
N ARG A 119 6.84 -10.07 23.74
CA ARG A 119 5.77 -11.04 23.89
C ARG A 119 6.30 -12.43 23.58
N SER A 120 5.71 -13.44 24.21
CA SER A 120 6.05 -14.86 23.99
C SER A 120 5.74 -15.37 22.58
N ASP A 121 5.00 -14.60 21.79
CA ASP A 121 4.67 -14.86 20.38
C ASP A 121 5.68 -14.25 19.40
N ILE A 122 6.78 -13.68 19.91
CA ILE A 122 7.89 -13.19 19.10
C ILE A 122 8.80 -14.38 18.79
N LEU A 123 9.29 -14.41 17.54
CA LEU A 123 10.19 -15.45 17.03
C LEU A 123 11.28 -15.78 18.04
N GLU A 124 11.42 -17.06 18.39
CA GLU A 124 12.31 -17.51 19.46
C GLU A 124 13.78 -17.56 19.02
N ASP A 125 14.03 -17.58 17.70
CA ASP A 125 15.37 -17.61 17.13
C ASP A 125 15.47 -16.79 15.82
N ASN A 126 16.66 -16.78 15.24
CA ASN A 126 16.99 -16.03 14.03
C ASN A 126 16.89 -16.89 12.75
N SER A 127 16.02 -17.91 12.72
CA SER A 127 15.91 -18.85 11.59
C SER A 127 14.89 -18.43 10.50
N TYR A 128 14.10 -17.38 10.73
CA TYR A 128 12.97 -16.96 9.90
C TYR A 128 13.34 -15.96 8.79
N TYR A 129 14.53 -16.09 8.23
CA TYR A 129 15.02 -15.26 7.12
C TYR A 129 14.84 -15.98 5.78
N ILE A 130 15.04 -15.25 4.67
CA ILE A 130 15.03 -15.82 3.33
C ILE A 130 16.30 -16.64 3.13
N ALA A 131 16.23 -17.95 3.41
CA ALA A 131 17.33 -18.86 3.21
C ALA A 131 17.60 -19.10 1.72
N GLY A 132 18.89 -19.21 1.35
CA GLY A 132 19.29 -19.49 -0.02
C GLY A 132 18.97 -20.93 -0.46
N PRO A 133 18.96 -21.22 -1.77
CA PRO A 133 18.57 -22.54 -2.29
C PRO A 133 19.48 -23.66 -1.82
N ASP A 134 20.78 -23.46 -1.70
CA ASP A 134 21.72 -24.47 -1.20
C ASP A 134 21.49 -24.78 0.26
N GLU A 135 21.21 -23.76 1.06
CA GLU A 135 20.89 -23.92 2.49
C GLU A 135 19.58 -24.67 2.68
N MET A 136 18.53 -24.34 1.89
CA MET A 136 17.26 -25.06 1.93
C MET A 136 17.44 -26.52 1.49
N ARG A 137 18.23 -26.81 0.45
CA ARG A 137 18.52 -28.18 0.03
C ARG A 137 19.29 -28.96 1.09
N GLU A 138 20.23 -28.36 1.79
CA GLU A 138 20.92 -29.04 2.90
C GLU A 138 19.96 -29.29 4.08
N LYS A 139 19.11 -28.29 4.39
CA LYS A 139 18.11 -28.37 5.48
C LYS A 139 17.08 -29.50 5.25
N PHE A 140 16.74 -29.78 3.99
CA PHE A 140 15.75 -30.80 3.59
C PHE A 140 16.36 -31.93 2.74
N LYS A 141 17.65 -32.25 2.95
CA LYS A 141 18.37 -33.26 2.18
C LYS A 141 17.78 -34.68 2.26
N ASP A 142 17.04 -34.97 3.32
CA ASP A 142 16.30 -36.22 3.52
C ASP A 142 15.00 -36.31 2.71
N ILE A 143 14.50 -35.18 2.19
CA ILE A 143 13.31 -35.11 1.37
C ILE A 143 13.48 -34.04 0.25
N PRO A 144 14.40 -34.25 -0.71
CA PRO A 144 14.76 -33.26 -1.72
C PRO A 144 13.58 -32.83 -2.61
N GLU A 145 12.60 -33.71 -2.82
CA GLU A 145 11.41 -33.40 -3.63
C GLU A 145 10.59 -32.23 -3.04
N ALA A 146 10.67 -31.99 -1.73
CA ALA A 146 10.00 -30.85 -1.11
C ALA A 146 10.59 -29.50 -1.58
N CYS A 147 11.89 -29.48 -1.87
CA CYS A 147 12.54 -28.31 -2.48
C CYS A 147 12.27 -28.25 -3.98
N ASP A 148 12.22 -29.39 -4.68
CA ASP A 148 11.97 -29.43 -6.13
C ASP A 148 10.55 -28.94 -6.46
N ASN A 149 9.57 -29.26 -5.63
CA ASN A 149 8.19 -28.80 -5.80
C ASN A 149 8.03 -27.27 -5.64
N THR A 150 8.99 -26.57 -5.05
CA THR A 150 8.96 -25.08 -5.04
C THR A 150 9.12 -24.51 -6.46
N LEU A 151 9.92 -25.17 -7.32
CA LEU A 151 10.09 -24.78 -8.72
C LEU A 151 8.82 -25.05 -9.51
N GLU A 152 8.15 -26.19 -9.26
CA GLU A 152 6.84 -26.46 -9.89
C GLU A 152 5.80 -25.37 -9.54
N ILE A 153 5.76 -24.96 -8.28
CA ILE A 153 4.86 -23.86 -7.85
C ILE A 153 5.23 -22.56 -8.58
N ALA A 154 6.52 -22.24 -8.66
CA ALA A 154 6.98 -21.05 -9.37
C ALA A 154 6.59 -21.05 -10.84
N ASP A 155 6.74 -22.21 -11.52
CA ASP A 155 6.38 -22.37 -12.93
C ASP A 155 4.86 -22.24 -13.19
N LYS A 156 4.02 -22.56 -12.19
CA LYS A 156 2.57 -22.38 -12.25
C LYS A 156 2.16 -20.91 -12.05
N CYS A 157 2.99 -20.10 -11.38
CA CYS A 157 2.67 -18.71 -11.05
C CYS A 157 3.00 -17.79 -12.22
N ASN A 158 2.00 -17.46 -13.04
CA ASN A 158 2.12 -16.60 -14.21
C ASN A 158 1.15 -15.43 -14.10
N VAL A 159 1.41 -14.51 -13.16
CA VAL A 159 0.56 -13.32 -12.94
C VAL A 159 1.12 -12.15 -13.73
N GLU A 160 0.34 -11.64 -14.66
CA GLU A 160 0.64 -10.41 -15.40
C GLU A 160 -0.26 -9.28 -14.89
N ILE A 161 0.35 -8.18 -14.45
CA ILE A 161 -0.37 -6.96 -14.07
C ILE A 161 -0.20 -5.97 -15.20
N ASP A 162 -1.30 -5.69 -15.93
CA ASP A 162 -1.29 -4.74 -17.04
C ASP A 162 -1.34 -3.31 -16.51
N PHE A 163 -0.22 -2.59 -16.58
CA PHE A 163 -0.10 -1.19 -16.22
C PHE A 163 -0.36 -0.23 -17.41
N SER A 164 -0.65 -0.76 -18.60
CA SER A 164 -0.88 0.05 -19.80
C SER A 164 -2.29 0.66 -19.85
N LYS A 165 -3.23 0.11 -19.09
CA LYS A 165 -4.61 0.56 -19.07
C LYS A 165 -4.83 1.62 -17.99
N THR A 166 -5.25 2.80 -18.42
CA THR A 166 -5.78 3.82 -17.50
C THR A 166 -7.24 3.48 -17.24
N MET A 167 -7.56 3.13 -15.98
CA MET A 167 -8.92 2.76 -15.59
C MET A 167 -9.70 4.01 -15.12
N ILE A 168 -10.05 4.88 -16.08
CA ILE A 168 -10.94 6.01 -15.83
C ILE A 168 -12.38 5.50 -16.01
N PRO A 169 -13.31 5.78 -15.07
CA PRO A 169 -14.69 5.36 -15.23
C PRO A 169 -15.30 6.08 -16.43
N GLU A 170 -16.04 5.34 -17.25
CA GLU A 170 -16.81 5.89 -18.37
C GLU A 170 -17.95 6.76 -17.81
N PHE A 171 -17.98 8.02 -18.23
CA PHE A 171 -19.01 8.96 -17.80
C PHE A 171 -20.28 8.76 -18.62
N LYS A 172 -21.40 8.43 -17.96
CA LYS A 172 -22.70 8.30 -18.63
C LYS A 172 -23.24 9.67 -19.02
N THR A 173 -23.03 10.02 -20.28
CA THR A 173 -23.55 11.26 -20.87
C THR A 173 -25.05 11.20 -21.12
N PRO A 174 -25.78 12.34 -21.15
CA PRO A 174 -27.15 12.38 -21.61
C PRO A 174 -27.27 11.88 -23.05
N GLU A 175 -28.33 11.09 -23.35
CA GLU A 175 -28.61 10.57 -24.69
C GLU A 175 -27.48 9.73 -25.32
N ASN A 176 -26.56 9.18 -24.49
CA ASN A 176 -25.37 8.44 -24.92
C ASN A 176 -24.50 9.22 -25.93
N LYS A 177 -24.38 10.51 -25.77
CA LYS A 177 -23.44 11.34 -26.55
C LYS A 177 -22.00 10.89 -26.26
N ASP A 178 -21.12 11.07 -27.23
CA ASP A 178 -19.68 10.96 -27.04
C ASP A 178 -19.19 11.91 -25.94
N SER A 179 -18.35 11.41 -25.03
CA SER A 179 -17.88 12.16 -23.85
C SER A 179 -17.17 13.46 -24.22
N PHE A 180 -16.33 13.42 -25.26
CA PHE A 180 -15.63 14.63 -25.69
C PHE A 180 -16.61 15.66 -26.26
N SER A 181 -17.56 15.23 -27.06
CA SER A 181 -18.60 16.14 -27.65
C SER A 181 -19.43 16.78 -26.54
N TYR A 182 -19.79 16.02 -25.49
CA TYR A 182 -20.53 16.55 -24.36
C TYR A 182 -19.70 17.54 -23.52
N LEU A 183 -18.42 17.20 -23.26
CA LEU A 183 -17.49 18.12 -22.59
C LEU A 183 -17.36 19.42 -23.32
N LYS A 184 -17.23 19.38 -24.66
CA LYS A 184 -17.12 20.57 -25.53
C LYS A 184 -18.38 21.45 -25.44
N GLU A 185 -19.57 20.85 -25.49
CA GLU A 185 -20.84 21.59 -25.33
C GLU A 185 -20.86 22.35 -24.00
N LEU A 186 -20.53 21.67 -22.90
CA LEU A 186 -20.48 22.27 -21.54
C LEU A 186 -19.48 23.44 -21.49
N CYS A 187 -18.33 23.28 -22.14
CA CYS A 187 -17.32 24.35 -22.19
C CYS A 187 -17.75 25.54 -23.01
N GLU A 188 -18.41 25.31 -24.14
CA GLU A 188 -18.95 26.40 -24.99
C GLU A 188 -20.05 27.18 -24.24
N GLU A 189 -20.97 26.51 -23.57
CA GLU A 189 -21.96 27.16 -22.69
C GLU A 189 -21.28 27.97 -21.57
N GLY A 190 -20.24 27.39 -20.96
CA GLY A 190 -19.43 28.02 -19.91
C GLY A 190 -18.68 29.23 -20.44
N LEU A 191 -18.13 29.18 -21.65
CA LEU A 191 -17.44 30.29 -22.30
C LEU A 191 -18.36 31.49 -22.50
N ILE A 192 -19.56 31.27 -23.07
CA ILE A 192 -20.57 32.33 -23.27
C ILE A 192 -20.93 32.98 -21.92
N ARG A 193 -21.09 32.19 -20.88
CA ARG A 193 -21.43 32.66 -19.54
C ARG A 193 -20.32 33.48 -18.88
N LYS A 194 -19.06 33.04 -19.04
CA LYS A 194 -17.88 33.64 -18.37
C LYS A 194 -17.32 34.82 -19.16
N PHE A 195 -17.38 34.74 -20.47
CA PHE A 195 -16.83 35.72 -21.41
C PHE A 195 -17.89 36.08 -22.47
N PRO A 196 -18.91 36.92 -22.13
CA PRO A 196 -19.96 37.31 -23.09
C PRO A 196 -19.41 38.01 -24.37
N GLU A 197 -18.23 38.60 -24.26
CA GLU A 197 -17.50 39.25 -25.35
C GLU A 197 -16.14 38.53 -25.58
N ALA A 198 -16.17 37.19 -25.67
CA ALA A 198 -14.96 36.44 -25.94
C ALA A 198 -14.32 36.90 -27.26
N ASN A 199 -13.02 37.23 -27.18
CA ASN A 199 -12.23 37.51 -28.38
C ASN A 199 -11.66 36.20 -28.97
N GLU A 200 -11.02 36.29 -30.13
CA GLU A 200 -10.41 35.17 -30.84
C GLU A 200 -9.36 34.44 -29.96
N GLU A 201 -8.55 35.17 -29.18
CA GLU A 201 -7.53 34.62 -28.29
C GLU A 201 -8.10 33.67 -27.24
N ILE A 202 -9.22 34.02 -26.61
CA ILE A 202 -9.88 33.19 -25.58
C ILE A 202 -10.48 31.94 -26.22
N THR A 203 -11.08 32.10 -27.40
CA THR A 203 -11.69 30.99 -28.15
C THR A 203 -10.62 30.02 -28.64
N ASP A 204 -9.51 30.49 -29.15
CA ASP A 204 -8.38 29.70 -29.61
C ASP A 204 -7.75 28.94 -28.45
N ARG A 205 -7.61 29.59 -27.29
CA ARG A 205 -7.11 28.93 -26.06
C ARG A 205 -8.03 27.80 -25.63
N LEU A 206 -9.35 27.99 -25.63
CA LEU A 206 -10.29 26.92 -25.27
C LEU A 206 -10.21 25.76 -26.27
N ASN A 207 -10.18 26.04 -27.57
CA ASN A 207 -10.05 25.01 -28.59
C ASN A 207 -8.74 24.23 -28.48
N TYR A 208 -7.65 24.91 -28.16
CA TYR A 208 -6.36 24.28 -27.91
C TYR A 208 -6.42 23.32 -26.71
N GLU A 209 -6.93 23.78 -25.57
CA GLU A 209 -7.06 22.94 -24.38
C GLU A 209 -7.95 21.69 -24.63
N LEU A 210 -9.08 21.89 -25.32
CA LEU A 210 -9.97 20.80 -25.73
C LEU A 210 -9.27 19.79 -26.65
N SER A 211 -8.47 20.28 -27.62
CA SER A 211 -7.71 19.40 -28.51
C SER A 211 -6.70 18.51 -27.75
N VAL A 212 -6.04 19.08 -26.76
CA VAL A 212 -5.12 18.33 -25.88
C VAL A 212 -5.85 17.27 -25.06
N ILE A 213 -7.03 17.62 -24.49
CA ILE A 213 -7.86 16.67 -23.73
C ILE A 213 -8.36 15.53 -24.63
N GLN A 214 -8.73 15.83 -25.88
CA GLN A 214 -9.15 14.83 -26.86
C GLN A 214 -8.00 13.87 -27.22
N GLU A 215 -6.81 14.40 -27.50
CA GLU A 215 -5.64 13.62 -27.90
C GLU A 215 -5.13 12.71 -26.74
N THR A 216 -5.32 13.14 -25.49
CA THR A 216 -4.93 12.39 -24.30
C THR A 216 -6.02 11.45 -23.77
N ASP A 217 -7.23 11.47 -24.37
CA ASP A 217 -8.40 10.65 -23.98
C ASP A 217 -8.85 10.84 -22.52
N PHE A 218 -8.78 12.09 -22.01
CA PHE A 218 -9.19 12.40 -20.64
C PHE A 218 -10.57 13.06 -20.52
N ALA A 219 -11.41 13.02 -21.55
CA ALA A 219 -12.74 13.66 -21.52
C ALA A 219 -13.60 13.16 -20.36
N ASP A 220 -13.65 11.83 -20.13
CA ASP A 220 -14.40 11.24 -19.03
C ASP A 220 -13.89 11.69 -17.67
N TYR A 221 -12.57 11.81 -17.49
CA TYR A 221 -11.97 12.34 -16.26
C TYR A 221 -12.47 13.75 -15.92
N PHE A 222 -12.48 14.65 -16.93
CA PHE A 222 -13.01 16.01 -16.74
C PHE A 222 -14.50 16.02 -16.44
N LEU A 223 -15.28 15.14 -17.05
CA LEU A 223 -16.71 15.01 -16.80
C LEU A 223 -17.02 14.45 -15.41
N VAL A 224 -16.26 13.49 -14.92
CA VAL A 224 -16.37 12.98 -13.55
C VAL A 224 -16.10 14.10 -12.54
N VAL A 225 -15.04 14.87 -12.74
CA VAL A 225 -14.72 16.01 -11.86
C VAL A 225 -15.81 17.08 -11.92
N TRP A 226 -16.32 17.40 -13.14
CA TRP A 226 -17.42 18.34 -13.32
C TRP A 226 -18.69 17.89 -12.59
N ASP A 227 -19.05 16.62 -12.66
CA ASP A 227 -20.23 16.06 -11.98
C ASP A 227 -20.14 16.22 -10.47
N ILE A 228 -18.97 15.92 -9.89
CA ILE A 228 -18.69 16.14 -8.47
C ILE A 228 -18.88 17.63 -8.12
N PHE A 229 -18.35 18.56 -8.95
CA PHE A 229 -18.52 19.99 -8.71
C PHE A 229 -19.95 20.47 -8.88
N LYS A 230 -20.70 19.90 -9.83
CA LYS A 230 -22.14 20.15 -9.98
C LYS A 230 -22.92 19.81 -8.70
N PHE A 231 -22.64 18.63 -8.11
CA PHE A 231 -23.21 18.24 -6.82
C PHE A 231 -22.82 19.21 -5.71
N VAL A 232 -21.54 19.47 -5.55
CA VAL A 232 -20.97 20.34 -4.50
C VAL A 232 -21.55 21.74 -4.58
N ASN A 233 -21.64 22.33 -5.78
CA ASN A 233 -22.21 23.64 -6.00
C ASN A 233 -23.72 23.66 -5.69
N SER A 234 -24.47 22.61 -6.05
CA SER A 234 -25.89 22.46 -5.71
C SER A 234 -26.16 22.44 -4.21
N LYS A 235 -25.25 21.82 -3.46
CA LYS A 235 -25.30 21.72 -2.00
C LYS A 235 -24.64 22.91 -1.28
N LYS A 236 -24.06 23.84 -2.02
CA LYS A 236 -23.30 25.00 -1.49
C LYS A 236 -22.18 24.58 -0.52
N ILE A 237 -21.48 23.49 -0.84
CA ILE A 237 -20.30 23.04 -0.12
C ILE A 237 -19.12 23.91 -0.57
N LEU A 238 -18.35 24.43 0.37
CA LEU A 238 -17.18 25.25 0.04
C LEU A 238 -16.06 24.38 -0.54
N THR A 239 -15.51 24.85 -1.65
CA THR A 239 -14.40 24.19 -2.34
C THR A 239 -13.34 25.16 -2.79
N THR A 240 -12.12 24.71 -2.88
CA THR A 240 -11.06 25.41 -3.59
C THR A 240 -10.20 24.43 -4.39
N LEU A 241 -9.81 24.86 -5.57
CA LEU A 241 -8.90 24.12 -6.45
C LEU A 241 -7.47 24.59 -6.19
N ARG A 242 -6.52 23.66 -6.11
CA ARG A 242 -5.10 23.94 -5.91
C ARG A 242 -4.26 23.44 -7.08
N GLY A 243 -2.98 23.84 -7.08
CA GLY A 243 -1.99 23.32 -8.01
C GLY A 243 -2.12 23.83 -9.45
N SER A 244 -1.60 23.04 -10.38
CA SER A 244 -1.54 23.37 -11.81
C SER A 244 -2.90 23.38 -12.50
N ALA A 245 -3.89 22.67 -11.98
CA ALA A 245 -5.23 22.57 -12.52
C ALA A 245 -5.94 23.95 -12.66
N THR A 246 -5.58 24.92 -11.80
CA THR A 246 -6.09 26.30 -11.91
C THR A 246 -5.71 27.00 -13.21
N ALA A 247 -4.76 26.47 -13.99
CA ALA A 247 -4.34 27.03 -15.26
C ALA A 247 -5.23 26.63 -16.46
N SER A 248 -6.23 25.77 -16.25
CA SER A 248 -7.11 25.32 -17.32
C SER A 248 -8.33 26.23 -17.51
N LEU A 249 -8.52 26.68 -18.74
CA LEU A 249 -9.71 27.44 -19.17
C LEU A 249 -10.93 26.50 -19.22
N VAL A 250 -10.75 25.25 -19.60
CA VAL A 250 -11.80 24.21 -19.55
C VAL A 250 -12.35 24.09 -18.12
N LEU A 251 -11.51 23.95 -17.11
CA LEU A 251 -11.96 23.87 -15.72
C LEU A 251 -12.63 25.16 -15.21
N TYR A 252 -12.24 26.33 -15.75
CA TYR A 252 -12.89 27.59 -15.47
C TYR A 252 -14.28 27.67 -16.08
N CYS A 253 -14.44 27.29 -17.36
CA CYS A 253 -15.73 27.22 -18.05
C CYS A 253 -16.71 26.25 -17.38
N LEU A 254 -16.21 25.14 -16.81
CA LEU A 254 -17.00 24.13 -16.10
C LEU A 254 -17.36 24.52 -14.65
N ASP A 255 -17.03 25.72 -14.19
CA ASP A 255 -17.23 26.19 -12.79
C ASP A 255 -16.47 25.35 -11.74
N ILE A 256 -15.42 24.64 -12.14
CA ILE A 256 -14.56 23.84 -11.26
C ILE A 256 -13.55 24.75 -10.55
N THR A 257 -12.99 25.73 -11.24
CA THR A 257 -12.16 26.79 -10.65
C THR A 257 -12.84 28.16 -10.76
N LYS A 258 -12.55 29.03 -9.79
CA LYS A 258 -12.97 30.44 -9.82
C LYS A 258 -11.87 31.39 -10.32
N ILE A 259 -10.67 30.84 -10.57
CA ILE A 259 -9.53 31.60 -11.07
C ILE A 259 -9.59 31.63 -12.59
N ASP A 260 -9.68 32.84 -13.14
CA ASP A 260 -9.60 33.08 -14.60
C ASP A 260 -8.12 32.88 -15.04
N PRO A 261 -7.81 31.83 -15.82
CA PRO A 261 -6.44 31.53 -16.21
C PRO A 261 -5.90 32.50 -17.27
N VAL A 262 -6.78 33.11 -18.09
CA VAL A 262 -6.38 34.08 -19.12
C VAL A 262 -5.99 35.38 -18.45
N LYS A 263 -6.85 35.93 -17.59
CA LYS A 263 -6.58 37.16 -16.83
C LYS A 263 -5.29 37.04 -15.98
N ASN A 264 -4.99 35.86 -15.45
CA ASN A 264 -3.82 35.61 -14.60
C ASN A 264 -2.62 35.05 -15.38
N THR A 265 -2.68 35.00 -16.72
CA THR A 265 -1.59 34.51 -17.58
C THR A 265 -1.03 33.15 -17.18
N LEU A 266 -1.92 32.22 -16.80
CA LEU A 266 -1.54 30.88 -16.37
C LEU A 266 -1.32 29.96 -17.59
N VAL A 267 -0.28 29.11 -17.49
CA VAL A 267 0.19 28.24 -18.57
C VAL A 267 -0.43 26.85 -18.42
N PHE A 268 -1.26 26.44 -19.38
CA PHE A 268 -1.99 25.18 -19.39
C PHE A 268 -1.08 23.94 -19.43
N GLU A 269 0.03 24.01 -20.14
CA GLU A 269 0.98 22.91 -20.31
C GLU A 269 1.66 22.47 -19.00
N ARG A 270 1.53 23.27 -17.94
CA ARG A 270 1.93 22.86 -16.58
C ARG A 270 0.94 21.90 -15.94
N PHE A 271 -0.30 21.91 -16.40
CA PHE A 271 -1.36 21.03 -15.91
C PHE A 271 -1.49 19.78 -16.78
N LEU A 272 -1.62 19.94 -18.10
CA LEU A 272 -1.75 18.84 -19.04
C LEU A 272 -0.86 19.07 -20.26
N ASN A 273 -0.05 18.06 -20.60
CA ASN A 273 0.88 18.12 -21.72
C ASN A 273 0.87 16.79 -22.48
N ILE A 274 0.68 16.85 -23.79
CA ILE A 274 0.65 15.69 -24.70
C ILE A 274 1.95 14.86 -24.61
N GLU A 275 3.09 15.52 -24.44
CA GLU A 275 4.40 14.84 -24.41
C GLU A 275 4.58 13.94 -23.17
N ARG A 276 3.94 14.26 -22.05
CA ARG A 276 4.09 13.49 -20.81
C ARG A 276 3.15 12.29 -20.69
N LYS A 277 2.00 12.28 -21.36
CA LYS A 277 0.95 11.24 -21.28
C LYS A 277 0.59 10.78 -19.86
N GLU A 278 0.89 11.59 -18.86
CA GLU A 278 0.52 11.33 -17.47
C GLU A 278 -0.89 11.90 -17.22
N MET A 279 -1.68 11.17 -16.43
CA MET A 279 -3.01 11.66 -16.05
C MET A 279 -2.87 12.97 -15.26
N PRO A 280 -3.65 14.01 -15.59
CA PRO A 280 -3.57 15.28 -14.90
C PRO A 280 -4.04 15.13 -13.43
N ASP A 281 -3.37 15.84 -12.54
CA ASP A 281 -3.69 15.86 -11.11
C ASP A 281 -4.55 17.08 -10.79
N ILE A 282 -5.75 16.83 -10.24
CA ILE A 282 -6.70 17.87 -9.83
C ILE A 282 -6.89 17.81 -8.31
N ASP A 283 -6.15 18.64 -7.60
CA ASP A 283 -6.25 18.77 -6.15
C ASP A 283 -7.45 19.63 -5.74
N ILE A 284 -8.40 19.04 -5.02
CA ILE A 284 -9.62 19.71 -4.58
C ILE A 284 -9.71 19.68 -3.06
N ASP A 285 -9.75 20.84 -2.43
CA ASP A 285 -10.07 20.96 -1.02
C ASP A 285 -11.59 21.15 -0.85
N PHE A 286 -12.19 20.32 0.00
CA PHE A 286 -13.60 20.43 0.38
C PHE A 286 -13.73 20.93 1.82
N GLN A 287 -14.85 21.59 2.12
CA GLN A 287 -15.24 21.93 3.46
C GLN A 287 -15.20 20.67 4.37
N ASP A 288 -14.39 20.73 5.44
CA ASP A 288 -13.97 19.56 6.23
C ASP A 288 -15.16 18.79 6.82
N ASP A 289 -16.09 19.45 7.47
CA ASP A 289 -17.29 18.88 8.10
C ASP A 289 -18.30 18.30 7.08
N ARG A 290 -18.17 18.64 5.80
CA ARG A 290 -19.06 18.19 4.71
C ARG A 290 -18.42 17.29 3.67
N ARG A 291 -17.11 16.96 3.83
CA ARG A 291 -16.40 16.07 2.92
C ARG A 291 -17.07 14.69 2.78
N LYS A 292 -17.66 14.21 3.87
CA LYS A 292 -18.36 12.92 3.89
C LYS A 292 -19.54 12.88 2.91
N GLU A 293 -20.29 13.97 2.77
CA GLU A 293 -21.41 14.05 1.80
C GLU A 293 -20.93 13.88 0.36
N VAL A 294 -19.73 14.40 0.04
CA VAL A 294 -19.14 14.24 -1.30
C VAL A 294 -18.75 12.79 -1.56
N LEU A 295 -18.16 12.11 -0.57
CA LEU A 295 -17.81 10.69 -0.69
C LEU A 295 -19.05 9.79 -0.83
N GLU A 296 -20.09 10.08 -0.07
CA GLU A 296 -21.39 9.38 -0.17
C GLU A 296 -22.00 9.58 -1.56
N TYR A 297 -21.99 10.80 -2.09
CA TYR A 297 -22.45 11.09 -3.46
C TYR A 297 -21.66 10.28 -4.50
N CYS A 298 -20.32 10.27 -4.42
CA CYS A 298 -19.49 9.49 -5.33
C CYS A 298 -19.85 7.99 -5.27
N THR A 299 -20.03 7.46 -4.05
CA THR A 299 -20.39 6.06 -3.84
C THR A 299 -21.75 5.72 -4.42
N GLU A 300 -22.75 6.58 -4.23
CA GLU A 300 -24.09 6.40 -4.79
C GLU A 300 -24.10 6.53 -6.32
N LYS A 301 -23.33 7.46 -6.87
CA LYS A 301 -23.29 7.76 -8.30
C LYS A 301 -22.52 6.73 -9.12
N TYR A 302 -21.32 6.35 -8.66
CA TYR A 302 -20.38 5.49 -9.40
C TYR A 302 -20.46 4.01 -8.97
N GLY A 303 -21.01 3.72 -7.80
CA GLY A 303 -21.17 2.38 -7.25
C GLY A 303 -20.19 2.08 -6.10
N TYR A 304 -20.65 1.28 -5.14
CA TYR A 304 -19.84 0.91 -3.99
C TYR A 304 -18.55 0.14 -4.37
N ASP A 305 -18.64 -0.70 -5.41
CA ASP A 305 -17.54 -1.54 -5.87
C ASP A 305 -16.52 -0.76 -6.75
N HIS A 306 -16.86 0.48 -7.10
CA HIS A 306 -16.03 1.37 -7.93
C HIS A 306 -15.32 2.47 -7.13
N ILE A 307 -15.55 2.52 -5.81
CA ILE A 307 -14.95 3.54 -4.94
C ILE A 307 -14.05 2.89 -3.89
N ALA A 308 -12.80 3.33 -3.82
CA ALA A 308 -11.86 2.89 -2.80
C ALA A 308 -11.07 4.05 -2.20
N GLN A 309 -10.81 3.99 -0.90
CA GLN A 309 -9.90 4.92 -0.26
C GLN A 309 -8.45 4.46 -0.42
N ILE A 310 -7.55 5.39 -0.73
CA ILE A 310 -6.14 5.08 -0.92
C ILE A 310 -5.51 4.63 0.41
N ILE A 311 -4.68 3.60 0.35
CA ILE A 311 -3.86 3.14 1.47
C ILE A 311 -2.62 4.04 1.58
N ALA A 312 -2.32 4.52 2.79
CA ALA A 312 -1.12 5.26 3.09
C ALA A 312 -0.21 4.48 4.05
N PHE A 313 1.07 4.40 3.69
CA PHE A 313 2.10 3.77 4.50
C PHE A 313 2.85 4.82 5.32
N SER A 314 2.64 4.83 6.63
CA SER A 314 3.38 5.70 7.54
C SER A 314 4.74 5.10 7.84
N LYS A 315 5.83 5.77 7.43
CA LYS A 315 7.22 5.35 7.71
C LYS A 315 7.74 5.96 9.01
N ILE A 316 8.58 5.21 9.71
CA ILE A 316 9.30 5.68 10.90
C ILE A 316 10.39 6.64 10.46
N LYS A 317 10.29 7.92 10.82
CA LYS A 317 11.29 8.95 10.52
C LYS A 317 12.32 9.07 11.66
N ALA A 318 13.47 9.70 11.40
CA ALA A 318 14.61 9.81 12.31
C ALA A 318 14.26 10.09 13.78
N LYS A 319 13.52 11.15 14.08
CA LYS A 319 13.11 11.46 15.48
C LYS A 319 12.11 10.45 16.05
N GLY A 320 11.28 9.87 15.17
CA GLY A 320 10.32 8.82 15.54
C GLY A 320 11.03 7.53 15.90
N SER A 321 12.05 7.13 15.12
CA SER A 321 12.81 5.90 15.39
C SER A 321 13.55 5.96 16.71
N LEU A 322 14.16 7.10 17.08
CA LEU A 322 14.78 7.28 18.39
C LEU A 322 13.77 7.13 19.54
N ARG A 323 12.59 7.72 19.43
CA ARG A 323 11.54 7.59 20.46
C ARG A 323 10.98 6.19 20.57
N ASP A 324 10.74 5.54 19.45
CA ASP A 324 10.23 4.18 19.42
C ASP A 324 11.26 3.17 19.93
N ALA A 325 12.53 3.28 19.49
CA ALA A 325 13.63 2.45 19.99
C ALA A 325 13.85 2.69 21.50
N GLY A 326 13.92 3.94 21.94
CA GLY A 326 14.09 4.28 23.36
C GLY A 326 12.98 3.72 24.25
N ARG A 327 11.74 3.74 23.77
CA ARG A 327 10.60 3.15 24.49
C ARG A 327 10.74 1.62 24.63
N VAL A 328 11.10 0.93 23.54
CA VAL A 328 11.29 -0.52 23.55
C VAL A 328 12.50 -0.93 24.41
N MET A 329 13.56 -0.12 24.40
CA MET A 329 14.76 -0.31 25.22
C MET A 329 14.58 0.12 26.70
N ASN A 330 13.39 0.56 27.10
CA ASN A 330 13.06 1.05 28.45
C ASN A 330 13.94 2.22 28.92
N LEU A 331 14.40 3.07 27.98
CA LEU A 331 15.18 4.26 28.32
C LEU A 331 14.26 5.39 28.85
N PRO A 332 14.76 6.23 29.78
CA PRO A 332 13.98 7.35 30.31
C PRO A 332 13.56 8.30 29.18
N LEU A 333 12.26 8.66 29.14
CA LEU A 333 11.69 9.52 28.09
C LEU A 333 12.43 10.87 27.98
N ALA A 334 12.80 11.48 29.10
CA ALA A 334 13.55 12.74 29.12
C ALA A 334 14.92 12.63 28.45
N PHE A 335 15.62 11.50 28.63
CA PHE A 335 16.89 11.20 27.97
C PHE A 335 16.70 11.07 26.46
N VAL A 336 15.74 10.24 26.03
CA VAL A 336 15.44 10.01 24.61
C VAL A 336 15.02 11.32 23.92
N ASP A 337 14.19 12.14 24.55
CA ASP A 337 13.79 13.43 24.00
C ASP A 337 14.93 14.44 23.92
N LYS A 338 15.87 14.43 24.88
CA LYS A 338 17.10 15.24 24.79
C LYS A 338 17.88 14.87 23.52
N VAL A 339 18.10 13.60 23.29
CA VAL A 339 18.83 13.10 22.11
C VAL A 339 18.06 13.42 20.81
N ALA A 340 16.78 13.16 20.77
CA ALA A 340 15.93 13.42 19.59
C ALA A 340 15.86 14.90 19.20
N LYS A 341 16.01 15.84 20.15
CA LYS A 341 16.06 17.28 19.88
C LYS A 341 17.34 17.72 19.18
N LEU A 342 18.44 16.98 19.33
CA LEU A 342 19.71 17.25 18.64
C LEU A 342 19.66 16.90 17.13
N VAL A 343 18.68 16.07 16.72
CA VAL A 343 18.46 15.75 15.31
C VAL A 343 17.83 16.94 14.60
N PRO A 344 18.44 17.49 13.53
CA PRO A 344 17.86 18.58 12.74
C PRO A 344 16.49 18.23 12.17
N ASN A 345 15.62 19.22 11.97
CA ASN A 345 14.28 18.99 11.42
C ASN A 345 14.30 18.76 9.90
N ARG A 346 15.26 19.38 9.21
CA ARG A 346 15.42 19.32 7.76
C ARG A 346 16.89 19.26 7.39
N ASP A 347 17.16 18.67 6.24
CA ASP A 347 18.47 18.71 5.62
C ASP A 347 18.72 20.13 5.03
N PRO A 348 19.71 20.90 5.51
CA PRO A 348 19.97 22.23 4.97
C PRO A 348 20.40 22.23 3.49
N LEU A 349 21.01 21.12 3.03
CA LEU A 349 21.48 20.96 1.66
C LEU A 349 20.38 20.47 0.72
N ASN A 350 19.36 19.79 1.26
CA ASN A 350 18.21 19.34 0.48
C ASN A 350 16.94 19.42 1.34
N PRO A 351 16.29 20.61 1.43
CA PRO A 351 15.11 20.83 2.28
C PRO A 351 13.88 19.98 1.95
N THR A 352 13.82 19.39 0.75
CA THR A 352 12.74 18.52 0.30
C THR A 352 12.93 17.05 0.68
N SER A 353 14.16 16.65 1.05
CA SER A 353 14.45 15.29 1.49
C SER A 353 14.20 15.11 2.98
N ASP A 354 13.75 13.89 3.36
CA ASP A 354 13.65 13.54 4.77
C ASP A 354 15.03 13.51 5.44
N MET A 355 15.09 13.99 6.68
CA MET A 355 16.26 13.85 7.54
C MET A 355 16.38 12.38 7.98
N THR A 356 17.57 11.79 7.79
CA THR A 356 17.93 10.48 8.33
C THR A 356 18.86 10.60 9.53
N LEU A 357 18.93 9.57 10.36
CA LEU A 357 19.85 9.54 11.51
C LEU A 357 21.30 9.63 11.09
N GLU A 358 21.68 8.98 10.01
CA GLU A 358 23.01 9.05 9.43
C GLU A 358 23.38 10.48 9.00
N LYS A 359 22.48 11.15 8.25
CA LYS A 359 22.66 12.57 7.89
C LYS A 359 22.76 13.46 9.12
N ALA A 360 21.92 13.20 10.13
CA ALA A 360 21.90 13.97 11.36
C ALA A 360 23.25 13.92 12.11
N LEU A 361 23.89 12.75 12.18
CA LEU A 361 25.22 12.61 12.77
C LEU A 361 26.29 13.42 12.02
N ASN A 362 26.14 13.56 10.71
CA ASN A 362 27.09 14.35 9.90
C ASN A 362 26.84 15.85 9.97
N LEU A 363 25.59 16.28 10.20
CA LEU A 363 25.18 17.68 10.18
C LEU A 363 25.18 18.35 11.57
N SER A 364 25.08 17.59 12.67
CA SER A 364 25.03 18.11 14.03
C SER A 364 26.29 17.74 14.82
N PRO A 365 27.26 18.66 15.01
CA PRO A 365 28.45 18.40 15.79
C PRO A 365 28.14 18.05 17.26
N GLU A 366 27.08 18.63 17.83
CA GLU A 366 26.65 18.35 19.19
C GLU A 366 26.12 16.92 19.33
N LEU A 367 25.30 16.47 18.36
CA LEU A 367 24.81 15.10 18.28
C LEU A 367 25.96 14.11 18.10
N ARG A 368 26.90 14.43 17.22
CA ARG A 368 28.09 13.60 16.98
C ARG A 368 28.92 13.44 18.24
N LYS A 369 29.14 14.51 18.98
CA LYS A 369 29.87 14.48 20.26
C LYS A 369 29.16 13.58 21.29
N GLU A 370 27.85 13.71 21.45
CA GLU A 370 27.07 12.84 22.36
C GLU A 370 27.13 11.36 21.93
N TYR A 371 27.03 11.08 20.61
CA TYR A 371 27.16 9.74 20.06
C TYR A 371 28.51 9.10 20.32
N ASP A 372 29.63 9.87 20.14
CA ASP A 372 30.97 9.35 20.31
C ASP A 372 31.37 9.15 21.78
N SER A 373 30.82 9.96 22.69
CA SER A 373 31.20 9.97 24.12
C SER A 373 30.26 9.22 25.08
N ASN A 374 29.03 8.89 24.63
CA ASN A 374 28.01 8.28 25.49
C ASN A 374 27.51 6.96 24.89
N GLU A 375 27.76 5.86 25.58
CA GLU A 375 27.38 4.51 25.13
C GLU A 375 25.85 4.32 25.03
N ASP A 376 25.07 4.88 25.95
CA ASP A 376 23.61 4.80 25.91
C ASP A 376 23.04 5.54 24.67
N VAL A 377 23.66 6.69 24.27
CA VAL A 377 23.27 7.40 23.06
C VAL A 377 23.63 6.56 21.83
N ARG A 378 24.79 5.91 21.82
CA ARG A 378 25.22 5.05 20.71
C ARG A 378 24.28 3.87 20.55
N ASN A 379 23.99 3.16 21.62
CA ASN A 379 23.05 2.00 21.61
C ASN A 379 21.66 2.40 21.16
N LEU A 380 21.14 3.55 21.65
CA LEU A 380 19.86 4.10 21.20
C LEU A 380 19.85 4.39 19.70
N PHE A 381 20.94 5.00 19.20
CA PHE A 381 21.06 5.33 17.78
C PHE A 381 21.15 4.08 16.90
N GLU A 382 21.96 3.10 17.26
CA GLU A 382 22.10 1.84 16.53
C GLU A 382 20.76 1.08 16.47
N GLY A 383 20.01 1.02 17.57
CA GLY A 383 18.67 0.47 17.59
C GLY A 383 17.69 1.27 16.71
N ALA A 384 17.72 2.58 16.76
CA ALA A 384 16.87 3.44 15.98
C ALA A 384 17.16 3.37 14.47
N MET A 385 18.44 3.29 14.08
CA MET A 385 18.85 3.14 12.68
C MET A 385 18.35 1.84 12.05
N LYS A 386 18.24 0.75 12.84
CA LYS A 386 17.68 -0.52 12.36
C LYS A 386 16.22 -0.41 11.92
N ILE A 387 15.43 0.47 12.54
CA ILE A 387 13.99 0.61 12.26
C ILE A 387 13.64 1.87 11.46
N GLU A 388 14.56 2.80 11.28
CA GLU A 388 14.35 4.01 10.48
C GLU A 388 13.95 3.63 9.04
N GLY A 389 12.98 4.35 8.46
CA GLY A 389 12.46 4.11 7.12
C GLY A 389 11.48 2.92 7.01
N SER A 390 11.41 2.06 8.02
CA SER A 390 10.45 0.94 8.02
C SER A 390 9.01 1.43 8.13
N VAL A 391 8.07 0.66 7.59
CA VAL A 391 6.63 0.96 7.70
C VAL A 391 6.17 0.70 9.14
N ARG A 392 5.62 1.75 9.76
CA ARG A 392 5.06 1.70 11.11
C ARG A 392 3.61 1.23 11.11
N ASN A 393 2.81 1.92 10.30
CA ASN A 393 1.36 1.68 10.20
C ASN A 393 0.92 1.73 8.75
N ILE A 394 -0.13 0.97 8.48
CA ILE A 394 -0.96 1.11 7.30
C ILE A 394 -2.20 1.88 7.76
N GLN A 395 -2.56 2.94 7.06
CA GLN A 395 -3.71 3.77 7.37
C GLN A 395 -4.42 4.20 6.08
N THR A 396 -5.66 4.62 6.20
CA THR A 396 -6.36 5.24 5.09
C THR A 396 -5.78 6.63 4.82
N HIS A 397 -5.51 6.96 3.57
CA HIS A 397 -5.07 8.29 3.17
C HIS A 397 -6.14 9.33 3.53
N ALA A 398 -5.71 10.46 4.10
CA ALA A 398 -6.64 11.47 4.58
C ALA A 398 -7.48 12.11 3.45
N ALA A 399 -6.96 12.17 2.24
CA ALA A 399 -7.55 12.92 1.12
C ALA A 399 -7.88 12.06 -0.11
N GLY A 400 -7.04 11.08 -0.47
CA GLY A 400 -7.15 10.38 -1.73
C GLY A 400 -8.29 9.35 -1.78
N VAL A 401 -9.06 9.37 -2.87
CA VAL A 401 -10.11 8.41 -3.20
C VAL A 401 -9.93 7.99 -4.64
N ILE A 402 -10.04 6.71 -4.89
CA ILE A 402 -9.99 6.12 -6.24
C ILE A 402 -11.44 5.93 -6.70
N ILE A 403 -11.71 6.31 -7.94
CA ILE A 403 -12.95 6.03 -8.67
C ILE A 403 -12.53 5.29 -9.95
N SER A 404 -13.04 4.07 -10.18
CA SER A 404 -12.68 3.25 -11.34
C SER A 404 -13.90 2.63 -12.00
#